data_f3d83998fde13a50e2d73de319b1b808
#
_entry.id   f3d83998fde13a50e2d73de319b1b808
#
_cell.length_a   1.000
_cell.length_b   1.000
_cell.length_c   1.000
_cell.angle_alpha   90.00
_cell.angle_beta   90.00
_cell.angle_gamma   90.00
#
_symmetry.space_group_name_H-M   'P 1'
#
loop_
_entity.id
_entity.type
_entity.pdbx_description
1 polymer ?
#
loop_
_entity_poly.entity_id
_entity_poly.type
_entity_poly.pdbx_seq_one_letter_code
_entity_poly.pdbx_strand_id
1 'polypeptide(L)'
;MINRYNLPFAPFVGITGHGQSCLFGCAFLHDETVDTFKWVFQTFLEAMGGKHRQTIIIDQDMAMKSAIEQVFINTKHINCLFHIKTKCYNKNVKVFAANEGLYEDFEDIVNNSLTVEEFERLWKRMIEERNLQGNHYFSKMWEMRKRFIPVYYKNDFFPFVQTTSRSEATNARFKDNIGLTYSIISFLKEYNQIVDTINRAERLEDSYSKQKRPKEFIFGYRIEQQAQQLYNRNIFKKF
;
A
#
# COMPACT_ATOMS: atom_id res chain seq x y z
N MET A 1 -15.96 6.30 10.88
CA MET A 1 -16.41 7.70 10.81
C MET A 1 -15.68 8.48 11.86
N ILE A 2 -15.16 9.66 11.54
CA ILE A 2 -14.27 10.44 12.41
C ILE A 2 -14.74 11.89 12.58
N ASN A 3 -15.96 12.21 12.22
CA ASN A 3 -16.50 13.57 12.36
C ASN A 3 -18.03 13.56 12.57
N ARG A 4 -18.54 14.64 13.16
CA ARG A 4 -19.97 14.79 13.47
C ARG A 4 -20.91 14.87 12.27
N TYR A 5 -20.37 15.06 11.07
CA TYR A 5 -21.12 15.16 9.82
C TYR A 5 -21.24 13.82 9.09
N ASN A 6 -20.64 12.77 9.65
CA ASN A 6 -20.67 11.43 9.07
C ASN A 6 -20.05 11.30 7.68
N LEU A 7 -19.14 12.22 7.33
CA LEU A 7 -18.47 12.23 6.04
C LEU A 7 -17.34 11.19 5.99
N PRO A 8 -17.24 10.39 4.92
CA PRO A 8 -16.08 9.55 4.67
C PRO A 8 -14.79 10.36 4.66
N PHE A 9 -13.75 9.81 5.28
CA PHE A 9 -12.42 10.43 5.36
C PHE A 9 -11.42 9.70 4.47
N ALA A 10 -10.82 10.42 3.54
CA ALA A 10 -9.87 9.92 2.58
C ALA A 10 -8.49 10.57 2.75
N PRO A 11 -7.54 9.96 3.50
CA PRO A 11 -6.18 10.45 3.61
C PRO A 11 -5.34 10.01 2.41
N PHE A 12 -4.48 10.90 1.91
CA PHE A 12 -3.43 10.60 0.93
C PHE A 12 -2.13 10.33 1.67
N VAL A 13 -1.78 9.08 1.79
CA VAL A 13 -0.59 8.61 2.52
C VAL A 13 0.48 8.16 1.55
N GLY A 14 1.72 8.50 1.81
CA GLY A 14 2.87 8.05 1.06
C GLY A 14 4.02 7.63 1.97
N ILE A 15 5.20 7.51 1.37
CA ILE A 15 6.42 7.09 2.06
C ILE A 15 7.52 8.08 1.77
N THR A 16 8.21 8.47 2.82
CA THR A 16 9.40 9.31 2.74
C THR A 16 10.63 8.53 2.26
N GLY A 17 11.69 9.23 1.89
CA GLY A 17 12.98 8.62 1.60
C GLY A 17 13.58 7.79 2.74
N HIS A 18 13.10 7.95 3.97
CA HIS A 18 13.49 7.15 5.14
C HIS A 18 12.62 5.93 5.38
N GLY A 19 11.65 5.65 4.49
CA GLY A 19 10.71 4.54 4.64
C GLY A 19 9.64 4.79 5.70
N GLN A 20 9.44 6.04 6.13
CA GLN A 20 8.38 6.43 7.07
C GLN A 20 7.10 6.83 6.32
N SER A 21 5.95 6.70 6.98
CA SER A 21 4.70 7.20 6.42
C SER A 21 4.69 8.72 6.44
N CYS A 22 4.23 9.34 5.35
CA CYS A 22 3.94 10.76 5.27
C CYS A 22 2.49 10.98 4.82
N LEU A 23 1.94 12.12 5.18
CA LEU A 23 0.59 12.53 4.84
C LEU A 23 0.66 13.69 3.85
N PHE A 24 0.25 13.44 2.60
CA PHE A 24 0.23 14.47 1.55
C PHE A 24 -0.98 15.37 1.62
N GLY A 25 -2.07 14.89 2.19
CA GLY A 25 -3.33 15.60 2.33
C GLY A 25 -4.44 14.67 2.78
N CYS A 26 -5.63 15.22 2.89
CA CYS A 26 -6.84 14.45 3.16
C CYS A 26 -8.06 15.13 2.54
N ALA A 27 -9.13 14.38 2.36
CA ALA A 27 -10.42 14.89 1.94
C ALA A 27 -11.53 14.34 2.84
N PHE A 28 -12.59 15.13 3.01
CA PHE A 28 -13.89 14.66 3.43
C PHE A 28 -14.77 14.53 2.20
N LEU A 29 -15.35 13.36 2.02
CA LEU A 29 -16.17 13.05 0.86
C LEU A 29 -17.65 13.19 1.25
N HIS A 30 -18.48 13.61 0.28
CA HIS A 30 -19.93 13.57 0.46
C HIS A 30 -20.43 12.13 0.32
N ASP A 31 -19.88 11.41 -0.66
CA ASP A 31 -20.17 10.00 -0.97
C ASP A 31 -18.92 9.32 -1.53
N GLU A 32 -19.04 8.02 -1.82
CA GLU A 32 -17.95 7.21 -2.38
C GLU A 32 -18.25 6.83 -3.85
N THR A 33 -18.76 7.80 -4.63
CA THR A 33 -19.02 7.62 -6.06
C THR A 33 -17.79 7.85 -6.93
N VAL A 34 -17.84 7.38 -8.18
CA VAL A 34 -16.78 7.60 -9.17
C VAL A 34 -16.50 9.10 -9.37
N ASP A 35 -17.55 9.91 -9.47
CA ASP A 35 -17.42 11.34 -9.73
C ASP A 35 -16.79 12.09 -8.54
N THR A 36 -17.16 11.73 -7.31
CA THR A 36 -16.54 12.27 -6.11
C THR A 36 -15.06 11.88 -6.03
N PHE A 37 -14.70 10.64 -6.30
CA PHE A 37 -13.29 10.22 -6.35
C PHE A 37 -12.51 10.92 -7.48
N LYS A 38 -13.12 11.10 -8.67
CA LYS A 38 -12.48 11.86 -9.76
C LYS A 38 -12.17 13.28 -9.34
N TRP A 39 -13.13 13.99 -8.76
CA TRP A 39 -12.92 15.34 -8.27
C TRP A 39 -11.79 15.40 -7.24
N VAL A 40 -11.79 14.52 -6.26
CA VAL A 40 -10.74 14.46 -5.22
C VAL A 40 -9.37 14.20 -5.82
N PHE A 41 -9.26 13.25 -6.75
CA PHE A 41 -8.00 12.90 -7.39
C PHE A 41 -7.48 13.99 -8.31
N GLN A 42 -8.35 14.69 -9.03
CA GLN A 42 -7.99 15.87 -9.83
C GLN A 42 -7.48 16.99 -8.94
N THR A 43 -8.20 17.32 -7.87
CA THR A 43 -7.79 18.33 -6.89
C THR A 43 -6.44 17.97 -6.25
N PHE A 44 -6.24 16.70 -5.90
CA PHE A 44 -4.96 16.22 -5.37
C PHE A 44 -3.83 16.36 -6.41
N LEU A 45 -4.07 16.00 -7.67
CA LEU A 45 -3.09 16.12 -8.74
C LEU A 45 -2.70 17.58 -8.98
N GLU A 46 -3.66 18.51 -9.00
CA GLU A 46 -3.44 19.94 -9.10
C GLU A 46 -2.60 20.47 -7.92
N ALA A 47 -2.96 20.11 -6.68
CA ALA A 47 -2.22 20.48 -5.48
C ALA A 47 -0.77 19.97 -5.48
N MET A 48 -0.52 18.86 -6.17
CA MET A 48 0.81 18.27 -6.36
C MET A 48 1.54 18.81 -7.60
N GLY A 49 1.06 19.90 -8.20
CA GLY A 49 1.67 20.56 -9.36
C GLY A 49 1.59 19.73 -10.65
N GLY A 50 0.55 18.92 -10.81
CA GLY A 50 0.32 18.06 -11.98
C GLY A 50 1.25 16.85 -12.07
N LYS A 51 2.05 16.56 -11.04
CA LYS A 51 2.98 15.45 -11.04
C LYS A 51 2.26 14.14 -10.74
N HIS A 52 2.15 13.30 -11.76
CA HIS A 52 1.63 11.94 -11.60
C HIS A 52 2.53 11.11 -10.70
N ARG A 53 1.93 10.27 -9.87
CA ARG A 53 2.66 9.28 -9.07
C ARG A 53 2.97 8.05 -9.92
N GLN A 54 4.09 7.40 -9.65
CA GLN A 54 4.46 6.18 -10.38
C GLN A 54 3.47 5.07 -10.05
N THR A 55 3.04 5.00 -8.79
CA THR A 55 2.16 3.94 -8.31
C THR A 55 1.16 4.45 -7.28
N ILE A 56 -0.05 3.87 -7.34
CA ILE A 56 -1.12 4.02 -6.34
C ILE A 56 -1.56 2.63 -5.90
N ILE A 57 -1.69 2.45 -4.57
CA ILE A 57 -2.23 1.24 -3.97
C ILE A 57 -3.57 1.60 -3.31
N ILE A 58 -4.61 0.85 -3.66
CA ILE A 58 -5.93 0.95 -3.02
C ILE A 58 -6.43 -0.45 -2.64
N ASP A 59 -7.50 -0.51 -1.89
CA ASP A 59 -8.29 -1.72 -1.74
C ASP A 59 -9.06 -2.04 -3.04
N GLN A 60 -9.90 -3.08 -3.01
CA GLN A 60 -10.66 -3.48 -4.20
C GLN A 60 -11.97 -2.67 -4.33
N ASP A 61 -11.92 -1.34 -4.21
CA ASP A 61 -13.05 -0.48 -4.48
C ASP A 61 -13.16 -0.17 -5.98
N MET A 62 -14.35 -0.41 -6.55
CA MET A 62 -14.58 -0.27 -7.99
C MET A 62 -14.74 1.18 -8.43
N ALA A 63 -15.33 2.03 -7.59
CA ALA A 63 -15.52 3.44 -7.89
C ALA A 63 -14.17 4.18 -7.86
N MET A 64 -13.38 3.92 -6.82
CA MET A 64 -12.03 4.46 -6.69
C MET A 64 -11.13 4.00 -7.83
N LYS A 65 -11.18 2.71 -8.20
CA LYS A 65 -10.45 2.16 -9.35
C LYS A 65 -10.81 2.89 -10.65
N SER A 66 -12.11 3.04 -10.94
CA SER A 66 -12.58 3.71 -12.15
C SER A 66 -12.13 5.18 -12.21
N ALA A 67 -12.14 5.87 -11.08
CA ALA A 67 -11.66 7.25 -10.98
C ALA A 67 -10.14 7.36 -11.20
N ILE A 68 -9.34 6.42 -10.62
CA ILE A 68 -7.89 6.37 -10.83
C ILE A 68 -7.54 6.17 -12.30
N GLU A 69 -8.21 5.23 -12.99
CA GLU A 69 -7.97 4.95 -14.40
C GLU A 69 -8.27 6.16 -15.30
N GLN A 70 -9.16 7.07 -14.88
CA GLN A 70 -9.51 8.28 -15.63
C GLN A 70 -8.59 9.49 -15.31
N VAL A 71 -8.13 9.62 -14.07
CA VAL A 71 -7.35 10.79 -13.62
C VAL A 71 -5.84 10.53 -13.69
N PHE A 72 -5.39 9.35 -13.29
CA PHE A 72 -3.98 9.00 -13.20
C PHE A 72 -3.55 8.06 -14.34
N ILE A 73 -3.72 8.51 -15.58
CA ILE A 73 -3.53 7.72 -16.81
C ILE A 73 -2.15 7.03 -16.87
N ASN A 74 -1.10 7.69 -16.37
CA ASN A 74 0.28 7.21 -16.39
C ASN A 74 0.72 6.57 -15.06
N THR A 75 -0.21 6.28 -14.16
CA THR A 75 0.08 5.73 -12.84
C THR A 75 -0.26 4.25 -12.79
N LYS A 76 0.65 3.44 -12.29
CA LYS A 76 0.37 2.02 -12.06
C LYS A 76 -0.55 1.86 -10.86
N HIS A 77 -1.71 1.27 -11.10
CA HIS A 77 -2.68 0.96 -10.07
C HIS A 77 -2.53 -0.47 -9.58
N ILE A 78 -2.36 -0.65 -8.29
CA ILE A 78 -2.20 -1.94 -7.61
C ILE A 78 -3.23 -2.09 -6.51
N ASN A 79 -3.76 -3.31 -6.38
CA ASN A 79 -4.65 -3.66 -5.30
C ASN A 79 -3.86 -4.06 -4.05
N CYS A 80 -4.35 -3.66 -2.88
CA CYS A 80 -3.77 -4.03 -1.59
C CYS A 80 -3.72 -5.55 -1.40
N LEU A 81 -2.51 -6.09 -1.29
CA LEU A 81 -2.29 -7.53 -1.13
C LEU A 81 -2.94 -8.07 0.16
N PHE A 82 -2.89 -7.32 1.25
CA PHE A 82 -3.50 -7.72 2.52
C PHE A 82 -5.02 -7.92 2.38
N HIS A 83 -5.73 -6.97 1.77
CA HIS A 83 -7.18 -7.07 1.56
C HIS A 83 -7.54 -8.23 0.61
N ILE A 84 -6.71 -8.49 -0.40
CA ILE A 84 -6.93 -9.63 -1.31
C ILE A 84 -6.78 -10.95 -0.57
N LYS A 85 -5.73 -11.11 0.24
CA LYS A 85 -5.51 -12.31 1.04
C LYS A 85 -6.62 -12.53 2.05
N THR A 86 -7.01 -11.49 2.79
CA THR A 86 -8.11 -11.53 3.75
C THR A 86 -9.43 -11.93 3.08
N LYS A 87 -9.75 -11.34 1.93
CA LYS A 87 -10.94 -11.71 1.16
C LYS A 87 -10.84 -13.14 0.62
N CYS A 88 -9.65 -13.57 0.17
CA CYS A 88 -9.41 -14.93 -0.30
C CYS A 88 -9.70 -15.93 0.82
N TYR A 89 -9.12 -15.73 1.98
CA TYR A 89 -9.36 -16.57 3.15
C TYR A 89 -10.84 -16.62 3.51
N ASN A 90 -11.48 -15.48 3.72
CA ASN A 90 -12.88 -15.39 4.14
C ASN A 90 -13.86 -16.03 3.15
N LYS A 91 -13.60 -15.93 1.86
CA LYS A 91 -14.46 -16.53 0.82
C LYS A 91 -14.22 -18.04 0.61
N ASN A 92 -13.09 -18.55 1.04
CA ASN A 92 -12.67 -19.93 0.82
C ASN A 92 -12.39 -20.69 2.12
N VAL A 93 -12.92 -20.26 3.28
CA VAL A 93 -12.70 -20.90 4.60
C VAL A 93 -12.91 -22.42 4.54
N LYS A 94 -14.00 -22.87 3.91
CA LYS A 94 -14.30 -24.31 3.77
C LYS A 94 -13.28 -25.03 2.88
N VAL A 95 -12.78 -24.37 1.84
CA VAL A 95 -11.77 -24.92 0.93
C VAL A 95 -10.43 -25.05 1.65
N PHE A 96 -10.02 -24.05 2.39
CA PHE A 96 -8.80 -24.07 3.19
C PHE A 96 -8.88 -25.13 4.31
N ALA A 97 -10.02 -25.22 4.99
CA ALA A 97 -10.24 -26.22 6.03
C ALA A 97 -10.24 -27.67 5.49
N ALA A 98 -10.67 -27.89 4.26
CA ALA A 98 -10.67 -29.20 3.61
C ALA A 98 -9.34 -29.59 2.96
N ASN A 99 -8.40 -28.65 2.84
CA ASN A 99 -7.10 -28.84 2.18
C ASN A 99 -5.98 -28.35 3.11
N GLU A 100 -5.47 -29.23 3.95
CA GLU A 100 -4.38 -28.91 4.88
C GLU A 100 -3.16 -28.37 4.13
N GLY A 101 -2.55 -27.29 4.64
CA GLY A 101 -1.39 -26.64 4.04
C GLY A 101 -1.69 -25.76 2.80
N LEU A 102 -2.93 -25.72 2.29
CA LEU A 102 -3.24 -24.94 1.10
C LEU A 102 -3.06 -23.42 1.31
N TYR A 103 -3.38 -22.91 2.50
CA TYR A 103 -3.25 -21.49 2.77
C TYR A 103 -1.77 -21.08 2.85
N GLU A 104 -0.95 -21.91 3.44
CA GLU A 104 0.51 -21.75 3.54
C GLU A 104 1.15 -21.80 2.14
N ASP A 105 0.76 -22.79 1.32
CA ASP A 105 1.21 -22.89 -0.08
C ASP A 105 0.82 -21.62 -0.87
N PHE A 106 -0.42 -21.17 -0.72
CA PHE A 106 -0.91 -19.95 -1.36
C PHE A 106 -0.12 -18.72 -0.92
N GLU A 107 0.11 -18.55 0.39
CA GLU A 107 0.90 -17.45 0.93
C GLU A 107 2.34 -17.46 0.42
N ASP A 108 2.97 -18.62 0.40
CA ASP A 108 4.35 -18.78 -0.08
C ASP A 108 4.47 -18.45 -1.56
N ILE A 109 3.60 -18.99 -2.40
CA ILE A 109 3.56 -18.71 -3.85
C ILE A 109 3.38 -17.21 -4.13
N VAL A 110 2.47 -16.57 -3.41
CA VAL A 110 2.15 -15.14 -3.61
C VAL A 110 3.29 -14.23 -3.15
N ASN A 111 3.95 -14.54 -2.03
CA ASN A 111 4.94 -13.65 -1.42
C ASN A 111 6.36 -13.89 -1.93
N ASN A 112 6.74 -15.16 -2.16
CA ASN A 112 8.12 -15.58 -2.26
C ASN A 112 8.54 -16.01 -3.68
N SER A 113 7.64 -16.05 -4.65
CA SER A 113 8.03 -16.34 -6.05
C SER A 113 9.05 -15.32 -6.56
N LEU A 114 10.16 -15.83 -7.11
CA LEU A 114 11.27 -15.01 -7.56
C LEU A 114 11.08 -14.47 -8.99
N THR A 115 10.41 -15.22 -9.86
CA THR A 115 10.12 -14.84 -11.23
C THR A 115 8.63 -15.02 -11.56
N VAL A 116 8.17 -14.37 -12.63
CA VAL A 116 6.78 -14.51 -13.11
C VAL A 116 6.51 -15.96 -13.54
N GLU A 117 7.47 -16.58 -14.22
CA GLU A 117 7.38 -17.95 -14.70
C GLU A 117 7.27 -18.94 -13.53
N GLU A 118 8.05 -18.70 -12.47
CA GLU A 118 7.98 -19.50 -11.23
C GLU A 118 6.61 -19.37 -10.58
N PHE A 119 6.12 -18.14 -10.39
CA PHE A 119 4.79 -17.88 -9.85
C PHE A 119 3.70 -18.61 -10.65
N GLU A 120 3.69 -18.44 -11.98
CA GLU A 120 2.66 -19.03 -12.83
C GLU A 120 2.72 -20.57 -12.82
N ARG A 121 3.90 -21.16 -12.77
CA ARG A 121 4.10 -22.61 -12.65
C ARG A 121 3.62 -23.13 -11.30
N LEU A 122 4.02 -22.48 -10.19
CA LEU A 122 3.62 -22.89 -8.84
C LEU A 122 2.12 -22.74 -8.62
N TRP A 123 1.53 -21.65 -9.11
CA TRP A 123 0.08 -21.44 -9.06
C TRP A 123 -0.70 -22.55 -9.78
N LYS A 124 -0.32 -22.86 -11.01
CA LYS A 124 -0.97 -23.95 -11.77
C LYS A 124 -0.86 -25.27 -11.05
N ARG A 125 0.32 -25.61 -10.54
CA ARG A 125 0.56 -26.83 -9.76
C ARG A 125 -0.34 -26.89 -8.52
N MET A 126 -0.43 -25.82 -7.74
CA MET A 126 -1.31 -25.73 -6.58
C MET A 126 -2.77 -25.97 -6.96
N ILE A 127 -3.26 -25.34 -8.04
CA ILE A 127 -4.64 -25.51 -8.52
C ILE A 127 -4.92 -26.97 -8.93
N GLU A 128 -3.99 -27.62 -9.61
CA GLU A 128 -4.10 -29.00 -10.09
C GLU A 128 -4.04 -30.00 -8.91
N GLU A 129 -3.01 -29.94 -8.07
CA GLU A 129 -2.79 -30.85 -6.97
C GLU A 129 -3.90 -30.78 -5.90
N ARG A 130 -4.50 -29.60 -5.71
CA ARG A 130 -5.58 -29.38 -4.74
C ARG A 130 -6.99 -29.46 -5.35
N ASN A 131 -7.13 -29.82 -6.64
CA ASN A 131 -8.41 -29.93 -7.36
C ASN A 131 -9.25 -28.65 -7.31
N LEU A 132 -8.63 -27.48 -7.52
CA LEU A 132 -9.26 -26.17 -7.41
C LEU A 132 -9.71 -25.58 -8.77
N GLN A 133 -9.66 -26.34 -9.88
CA GLN A 133 -9.98 -25.85 -11.23
C GLN A 133 -11.40 -25.28 -11.34
N GLY A 134 -12.34 -25.83 -10.56
CA GLY A 134 -13.73 -25.33 -10.52
C GLY A 134 -13.96 -24.17 -9.54
N ASN A 135 -12.95 -23.70 -8.81
CA ASN A 135 -13.12 -22.63 -7.85
C ASN A 135 -13.08 -21.27 -8.54
N HIS A 136 -14.25 -20.65 -8.68
CA HIS A 136 -14.41 -19.34 -9.33
C HIS A 136 -13.56 -18.23 -8.70
N TYR A 137 -13.32 -18.28 -7.38
CA TYR A 137 -12.54 -17.25 -6.71
C TYR A 137 -11.05 -17.31 -7.10
N PHE A 138 -10.44 -18.51 -7.11
CA PHE A 138 -9.06 -18.68 -7.56
C PHE A 138 -8.89 -18.35 -9.06
N SER A 139 -9.90 -18.68 -9.89
CA SER A 139 -9.89 -18.26 -11.31
C SER A 139 -9.89 -16.75 -11.46
N LYS A 140 -10.72 -16.04 -10.71
CA LYS A 140 -10.76 -14.57 -10.70
C LYS A 140 -9.47 -13.95 -10.18
N MET A 141 -8.85 -14.54 -9.17
CA MET A 141 -7.53 -14.11 -8.70
C MET A 141 -6.46 -14.27 -9.77
N TRP A 142 -6.49 -15.37 -10.52
CA TRP A 142 -5.59 -15.58 -11.64
C TRP A 142 -5.72 -14.51 -12.71
N GLU A 143 -6.94 -14.14 -13.09
CA GLU A 143 -7.20 -13.05 -14.04
C GLU A 143 -6.63 -11.71 -13.58
N MET A 144 -6.76 -11.42 -12.29
CA MET A 144 -6.30 -10.16 -11.70
C MET A 144 -4.85 -10.18 -11.21
N ARG A 145 -4.12 -11.30 -11.33
CA ARG A 145 -2.80 -11.53 -10.72
C ARG A 145 -1.79 -10.39 -10.94
N LYS A 146 -1.80 -9.80 -12.14
CA LYS A 146 -0.92 -8.69 -12.49
C LYS A 146 -1.19 -7.39 -11.72
N ARG A 147 -2.27 -7.33 -10.93
CA ARG A 147 -2.67 -6.14 -10.16
C ARG A 147 -2.33 -6.24 -8.68
N PHE A 148 -1.82 -7.39 -8.19
CA PHE A 148 -1.54 -7.54 -6.76
C PHE A 148 -0.38 -8.49 -6.42
N ILE A 149 0.07 -9.36 -7.34
CA ILE A 149 1.18 -10.26 -7.06
C ILE A 149 2.52 -9.52 -7.21
N PRO A 150 3.35 -9.48 -6.15
CA PRO A 150 4.56 -8.66 -6.12
C PRO A 150 5.55 -8.91 -7.25
N VAL A 151 5.67 -10.17 -7.71
CA VAL A 151 6.65 -10.53 -8.76
C VAL A 151 6.42 -9.77 -10.08
N TYR A 152 5.18 -9.32 -10.36
CA TYR A 152 4.88 -8.55 -11.58
C TYR A 152 5.35 -7.09 -11.53
N TYR A 153 5.79 -6.60 -10.37
CA TYR A 153 6.28 -5.22 -10.22
C TYR A 153 7.67 -5.13 -9.62
N LYS A 154 8.47 -6.18 -9.68
CA LYS A 154 9.86 -6.16 -9.18
C LYS A 154 10.70 -5.06 -9.80
N ASN A 155 10.39 -4.67 -11.05
CA ASN A 155 11.08 -3.61 -11.75
C ASN A 155 10.50 -2.21 -11.50
N ASP A 156 9.42 -2.11 -10.75
CA ASP A 156 8.82 -0.84 -10.38
C ASP A 156 9.36 -0.40 -9.03
N PHE A 157 9.47 0.90 -8.84
CA PHE A 157 9.88 1.45 -7.55
C PHE A 157 8.74 1.32 -6.53
N PHE A 158 8.79 0.27 -5.73
CA PHE A 158 7.86 -0.04 -4.65
C PHE A 158 8.60 -0.18 -3.32
N PRO A 159 9.13 0.90 -2.74
CA PRO A 159 9.88 0.79 -1.52
C PRO A 159 8.95 0.40 -0.35
N PHE A 160 9.00 -0.86 0.07
CA PHE A 160 8.40 -1.35 1.31
C PHE A 160 6.88 -1.21 1.43
N VAL A 161 6.12 -1.13 0.32
CA VAL A 161 4.66 -1.00 0.33
C VAL A 161 4.02 -2.04 -0.56
N GLN A 162 3.45 -3.05 0.08
CA GLN A 162 2.61 -4.04 -0.60
C GLN A 162 1.15 -3.97 -0.14
N THR A 163 0.86 -3.12 0.85
CA THR A 163 -0.44 -3.04 1.50
C THR A 163 -0.85 -1.61 1.83
N THR A 164 -2.13 -1.38 2.08
CA THR A 164 -2.69 -0.13 2.60
C THR A 164 -2.54 0.02 4.11
N SER A 165 -1.79 -0.87 4.79
CA SER A 165 -1.61 -0.86 6.25
C SER A 165 -1.13 0.49 6.81
N ARG A 166 -0.34 1.23 6.05
CA ARG A 166 0.10 2.59 6.43
C ARG A 166 -1.03 3.60 6.40
N SER A 167 -1.92 3.50 5.41
CA SER A 167 -3.14 4.31 5.33
C SER A 167 -4.11 3.93 6.45
N GLU A 168 -4.26 2.63 6.73
CA GLU A 168 -5.08 2.13 7.84
C GLU A 168 -4.55 2.58 9.20
N ALA A 169 -3.23 2.52 9.43
CA ALA A 169 -2.59 3.02 10.63
C ALA A 169 -2.78 4.54 10.79
N THR A 170 -2.73 5.29 9.68
CA THR A 170 -3.04 6.72 9.68
C THR A 170 -4.50 6.96 10.01
N ASN A 171 -5.43 6.22 9.40
CA ASN A 171 -6.85 6.28 9.73
C ASN A 171 -7.14 5.94 11.19
N ALA A 172 -6.48 4.92 11.75
CA ALA A 172 -6.59 4.55 13.16
C ALA A 172 -6.14 5.71 14.07
N ARG A 173 -5.00 6.34 13.78
CA ARG A 173 -4.50 7.52 14.51
C ARG A 173 -5.52 8.65 14.55
N PHE A 174 -6.17 8.92 13.41
CA PHE A 174 -7.23 9.93 13.36
C PHE A 174 -8.46 9.49 14.17
N LYS A 175 -8.83 8.19 14.14
CA LYS A 175 -9.95 7.67 14.91
C LYS A 175 -9.70 7.73 16.43
N ASP A 176 -8.48 7.44 16.87
CA ASP A 176 -8.11 7.43 18.28
C ASP A 176 -8.08 8.83 18.87
N ASN A 177 -7.65 9.82 18.10
CA ASN A 177 -7.48 11.21 18.54
C ASN A 177 -8.72 12.08 18.28
N ILE A 178 -9.60 11.68 17.37
CA ILE A 178 -10.72 12.48 16.90
C ILE A 178 -12.04 11.78 17.26
N GLY A 179 -12.80 12.39 18.18
CA GLY A 179 -14.13 11.89 18.54
C GLY A 179 -15.18 12.16 17.45
N LEU A 180 -16.27 11.38 17.49
CA LEU A 180 -17.44 11.55 16.59
C LEU A 180 -18.09 12.94 16.67
N THR A 181 -17.82 13.69 17.72
CA THR A 181 -18.34 15.04 17.98
C THR A 181 -17.48 16.16 17.40
N TYR A 182 -16.32 15.85 16.81
CA TYR A 182 -15.40 16.88 16.34
C TYR A 182 -15.97 17.67 15.17
N SER A 183 -15.86 19.01 15.30
CA SER A 183 -16.09 19.93 14.18
C SER A 183 -14.94 19.84 13.17
N ILE A 184 -15.15 20.34 11.95
CA ILE A 184 -14.08 20.44 10.93
C ILE A 184 -12.90 21.25 11.48
N ILE A 185 -13.15 22.31 12.23
CA ILE A 185 -12.08 23.14 12.84
C ILE A 185 -11.25 22.33 13.84
N SER A 186 -11.91 21.56 14.71
CA SER A 186 -11.21 20.68 15.66
C SER A 186 -10.41 19.60 14.96
N PHE A 187 -10.97 19.03 13.88
CA PHE A 187 -10.26 18.10 13.01
C PHE A 187 -9.00 18.71 12.40
N LEU A 188 -9.10 19.93 11.83
CA LEU A 188 -7.95 20.59 11.21
C LEU A 188 -6.82 20.88 12.21
N LYS A 189 -7.16 21.20 13.46
CA LYS A 189 -6.15 21.36 14.52
C LYS A 189 -5.38 20.06 14.77
N GLU A 190 -6.10 18.96 14.91
CA GLU A 190 -5.50 17.64 15.12
C GLU A 190 -4.71 17.18 13.91
N TYR A 191 -5.25 17.39 12.70
CA TYR A 191 -4.55 17.13 11.44
C TYR A 191 -3.18 17.83 11.42
N ASN A 192 -3.13 19.13 11.73
CA ASN A 192 -1.87 19.87 11.75
C ASN A 192 -0.89 19.32 12.80
N GLN A 193 -1.35 18.93 13.99
CA GLN A 193 -0.49 18.32 15.01
C GLN A 193 0.11 16.99 14.53
N ILE A 194 -0.69 16.15 13.86
CA ILE A 194 -0.24 14.88 13.29
C ILE A 194 0.81 15.14 12.19
N VAL A 195 0.54 16.07 11.27
CA VAL A 195 1.48 16.46 10.21
C VAL A 195 2.79 17.01 10.78
N ASP A 196 2.72 17.89 11.76
CA ASP A 196 3.90 18.45 12.42
C ASP A 196 4.74 17.37 13.12
N THR A 197 4.10 16.39 13.73
CA THR A 197 4.78 15.25 14.36
C THR A 197 5.50 14.40 13.32
N ILE A 198 4.85 14.11 12.20
CA ILE A 198 5.44 13.34 11.07
C ILE A 198 6.63 14.11 10.48
N ASN A 199 6.46 15.40 10.20
CA ASN A 199 7.51 16.24 9.62
C ASN A 199 8.71 16.40 10.56
N ARG A 200 8.48 16.47 11.86
CA ARG A 200 9.55 16.52 12.87
C ARG A 200 10.35 15.23 12.90
N ALA A 201 9.68 14.08 12.86
CA ALA A 201 10.33 12.77 12.79
C ALA A 201 11.20 12.65 11.53
N GLU A 202 10.69 13.09 10.36
CA GLU A 202 11.45 13.07 9.11
C GLU A 202 12.70 13.96 9.17
N ARG A 203 12.56 15.19 9.67
CA ARG A 203 13.73 16.10 9.85
C ARG A 203 14.80 15.55 10.78
N LEU A 204 14.40 14.83 11.82
CA LEU A 204 15.34 14.14 12.72
C LEU A 204 16.11 13.04 11.98
N GLU A 205 15.42 12.22 11.19
CA GLU A 205 16.06 11.17 10.40
C GLU A 205 16.97 11.75 9.30
N ASP A 206 16.59 12.86 8.67
CA ASP A 206 17.46 13.60 7.75
C ASP A 206 18.75 14.06 8.44
N SER A 207 18.62 14.62 9.64
CA SER A 207 19.77 15.06 10.44
C SER A 207 20.68 13.88 10.80
N TYR A 208 20.10 12.78 11.27
CA TYR A 208 20.87 11.56 11.57
C TYR A 208 21.55 10.96 10.34
N SER A 209 20.87 10.96 9.19
CA SER A 209 21.44 10.44 7.94
C SER A 209 22.60 11.29 7.42
N LYS A 210 22.56 12.61 7.65
CA LYS A 210 23.66 13.53 7.31
C LYS A 210 24.87 13.37 8.24
N GLN A 211 24.64 13.13 9.53
CA GLN A 211 25.69 13.04 10.54
C GLN A 211 26.33 11.66 10.63
N LYS A 212 25.55 10.61 10.44
CA LYS A 212 25.97 9.21 10.64
C LYS A 212 25.70 8.40 9.38
N ARG A 213 26.62 8.42 8.42
CA ARG A 213 26.61 7.42 7.35
C ARG A 213 26.82 6.03 7.97
N PRO A 214 26.08 5.00 7.50
CA PRO A 214 26.36 3.64 7.94
C PRO A 214 27.83 3.32 7.66
N LYS A 215 28.61 3.02 8.69
CA LYS A 215 30.02 2.70 8.56
C LYS A 215 30.28 1.20 8.51
N GLU A 216 29.31 0.43 8.95
CA GLU A 216 29.49 -1.00 9.12
C GLU A 216 28.83 -1.75 7.96
N PHE A 217 29.65 -2.40 7.20
CA PHE A 217 29.29 -3.43 6.25
C PHE A 217 29.29 -4.77 7.01
N ILE A 218 28.32 -5.65 6.72
CA ILE A 218 28.27 -6.98 7.33
C ILE A 218 29.38 -7.85 6.74
N PHE A 219 29.57 -7.78 5.41
CA PHE A 219 30.53 -8.58 4.67
C PHE A 219 31.49 -7.76 3.80
N GLY A 220 31.23 -6.46 3.62
CA GLY A 220 32.03 -5.58 2.78
C GLY A 220 31.88 -5.81 1.27
N TYR A 221 30.78 -6.44 0.84
CA TYR A 221 30.54 -6.68 -0.58
C TYR A 221 30.31 -5.39 -1.37
N ARG A 222 30.63 -5.42 -2.67
CA ARG A 222 30.40 -4.28 -3.57
C ARG A 222 28.96 -3.79 -3.57
N ILE A 223 27.99 -4.70 -3.43
CA ILE A 223 26.58 -4.36 -3.38
C ILE A 223 26.22 -3.54 -2.13
N GLU A 224 26.83 -3.85 -0.98
CA GLU A 224 26.67 -3.07 0.26
C GLU A 224 27.26 -1.67 0.10
N GLN A 225 28.40 -1.55 -0.55
CA GLN A 225 29.03 -0.25 -0.84
C GLN A 225 28.16 0.60 -1.76
N GLN A 226 27.56 0.00 -2.79
CA GLN A 226 26.63 0.66 -3.69
C GLN A 226 25.34 1.07 -2.96
N ALA A 227 24.78 0.20 -2.14
CA ALA A 227 23.60 0.48 -1.33
C ALA A 227 23.85 1.63 -0.35
N GLN A 228 25.04 1.72 0.27
CA GLN A 228 25.44 2.82 1.15
C GLN A 228 25.44 4.19 0.43
N GLN A 229 25.76 4.20 -0.85
CA GLN A 229 25.78 5.43 -1.64
C GLN A 229 24.38 5.87 -2.07
N LEU A 230 23.49 4.90 -2.33
CA LEU A 230 22.16 5.13 -2.89
C LEU A 230 21.09 5.35 -1.83
N TYR A 231 21.21 4.67 -0.69
CA TYR A 231 20.18 4.65 0.33
C TYR A 231 20.58 5.48 1.56
N ASN A 232 19.57 6.07 2.20
CA ASN A 232 19.75 6.65 3.51
C ASN A 232 19.92 5.56 4.58
N ARG A 233 20.32 5.98 5.80
CA ARG A 233 20.67 5.06 6.90
C ARG A 233 19.58 4.02 7.21
N ASN A 234 18.31 4.44 7.23
CA ASN A 234 17.22 3.56 7.62
C ASN A 234 16.90 2.51 6.55
N ILE A 235 17.00 2.88 5.29
CA ILE A 235 16.82 1.96 4.17
C ILE A 235 18.02 1.02 4.08
N PHE A 236 19.24 1.55 4.19
CA PHE A 236 20.45 0.73 4.19
C PHE A 236 20.46 -0.36 5.28
N LYS A 237 19.92 -0.08 6.46
CA LYS A 237 19.83 -1.09 7.53
C LYS A 237 18.85 -2.22 7.25
N LYS A 238 17.92 -2.03 6.30
CA LYS A 238 16.95 -3.04 5.87
C LYS A 238 17.44 -3.83 4.67
N PHE A 239 18.44 -3.30 3.98
CA PHE A 239 19.13 -3.95 2.88
C PHE A 239 20.08 -5.03 3.37
#